data_9c9ba53c9b039beb3894579b4ab30281
#
_entry.id   9c9ba53c9b039beb3894579b4ab30281
#
_cell.length_a   1.000
_cell.length_b   1.000
_cell.length_c   1.000
_cell.angle_alpha   90.00
_cell.angle_beta   90.00
_cell.angle_gamma   90.00
#
_symmetry.space_group_name_H-M   'P 1'
#
loop_
_entity.id
_entity.type
_entity.pdbx_description
1 polymer ?
#
loop_
_entity_poly.entity_id
_entity_poly.type
_entity_poly.pdbx_seq_one_letter_code
_entity_poly.pdbx_strand_id
1 'polypeptide(L)'
;CETANLEKTVNAALRHIENIKLIDECIGLNKLSPSLREIAELRLKYTDASLKELGEMLIPPIGKSGVNHRLRKLDRIADDLRRKGEI
;
A
#
# COMPACT_ATOMS: atom_id res chain seq x y z
N CYS A 1 16.53 1.82 18.37
CA CYS A 1 17.00 3.01 17.76
C CYS A 1 16.24 4.23 18.13
N GLU A 2 16.95 5.24 18.42
CA GLU A 2 16.35 6.42 18.92
C GLU A 2 15.61 7.20 17.88
N THR A 3 15.99 7.08 16.65
CA THR A 3 15.26 7.76 15.57
C THR A 3 14.08 6.96 15.11
N ALA A 4 13.67 5.99 15.90
CA ALA A 4 12.64 5.05 15.51
C ALA A 4 11.34 5.71 15.08
N ASN A 5 10.96 6.79 15.73
CA ASN A 5 9.68 7.43 15.36
C ASN A 5 9.66 7.97 13.94
N LEU A 6 10.69 8.69 13.57
CA LEU A 6 10.77 9.20 12.22
C LEU A 6 10.92 8.07 11.23
N GLU A 7 11.79 7.13 11.57
CA GLU A 7 12.02 6.00 10.69
C GLU A 7 10.77 5.16 10.52
N LYS A 8 9.97 5.05 11.57
CA LYS A 8 8.73 4.31 11.46
C LYS A 8 7.80 4.91 10.43
N THR A 9 7.67 6.22 10.44
CA THR A 9 6.77 6.89 9.49
C THR A 9 7.26 6.70 8.07
N VAL A 10 8.55 6.93 7.85
CA VAL A 10 9.14 6.77 6.53
C VAL A 10 9.10 5.32 6.10
N ASN A 11 9.44 4.42 7.01
CA ASN A 11 9.46 3.01 6.68
C ASN A 11 8.10 2.47 6.34
N ALA A 12 7.04 2.97 6.98
CA ALA A 12 5.70 2.52 6.67
C ALA A 12 5.35 2.84 5.22
N ALA A 13 5.66 4.06 4.80
CA ALA A 13 5.37 4.46 3.42
C ALA A 13 6.18 3.64 2.43
N LEU A 14 7.47 3.47 2.70
CA LEU A 14 8.33 2.69 1.83
C LEU A 14 7.88 1.24 1.79
N ARG A 15 7.47 0.70 2.93
CA ARG A 15 7.01 -0.67 2.99
C ARG A 15 5.77 -0.88 2.12
N HIS A 16 4.83 0.07 2.18
CA HIS A 16 3.65 -0.01 1.34
C HIS A 16 4.03 0.01 -0.13
N ILE A 17 4.95 0.89 -0.49
CA ILE A 17 5.38 1.00 -1.87
C ILE A 17 6.07 -0.28 -2.33
N GLU A 18 6.96 -0.82 -1.50
CA GLU A 18 7.65 -2.06 -1.84
C GLU A 18 6.68 -3.22 -1.97
N ASN A 19 5.70 -3.30 -1.08
CA ASN A 19 4.71 -4.36 -1.16
C ASN A 19 3.89 -4.25 -2.42
N ILE A 20 3.50 -3.03 -2.78
CA ILE A 20 2.72 -2.81 -3.99
C ILE A 20 3.54 -3.18 -5.23
N LYS A 21 4.81 -2.81 -5.25
CA LYS A 21 5.67 -3.17 -6.36
C LYS A 21 5.84 -4.68 -6.47
N LEU A 22 5.98 -5.35 -5.34
CA LEU A 22 6.09 -6.79 -5.32
C LEU A 22 4.84 -7.44 -5.90
N ILE A 23 3.68 -6.97 -5.50
CA ILE A 23 2.42 -7.48 -6.01
C ILE A 23 2.35 -7.27 -7.52
N ASP A 24 2.75 -6.08 -7.96
CA ASP A 24 2.71 -5.77 -9.39
C ASP A 24 3.63 -6.69 -10.18
N GLU A 25 4.80 -6.99 -9.64
CA GLU A 25 5.75 -7.85 -10.32
C GLU A 25 5.33 -9.31 -10.32
N CYS A 26 4.72 -9.76 -9.23
CA CYS A 26 4.36 -11.16 -9.09
C CYS A 26 3.05 -11.53 -9.78
N ILE A 27 2.02 -10.75 -9.55
CA ILE A 27 0.70 -11.06 -10.10
C ILE A 27 0.11 -9.94 -10.92
N GLY A 28 0.65 -8.73 -10.78
CA GLY A 28 0.15 -7.57 -11.52
C GLY A 28 -1.01 -6.91 -10.79
N LEU A 29 -1.02 -5.58 -10.84
CA LEU A 29 -2.08 -4.82 -10.18
C LEU A 29 -3.44 -5.12 -10.79
N ASN A 30 -3.48 -5.56 -12.04
CA ASN A 30 -4.72 -5.88 -12.70
C ASN A 30 -5.46 -7.04 -12.05
N LYS A 31 -4.75 -7.88 -11.31
CA LYS A 31 -5.37 -9.00 -10.62
C LYS A 31 -6.05 -8.58 -9.33
N LEU A 32 -5.76 -7.40 -8.86
CA LEU A 32 -6.38 -6.90 -7.64
C LEU A 32 -7.79 -6.42 -7.92
N SER A 33 -8.62 -6.42 -6.88
CA SER A 33 -9.95 -5.83 -7.03
C SER A 33 -9.79 -4.35 -7.37
N PRO A 34 -10.79 -3.74 -8.01
CA PRO A 34 -10.69 -2.33 -8.40
C PRO A 34 -10.34 -1.42 -7.25
N SER A 35 -10.90 -1.69 -6.07
CA SER A 35 -10.61 -0.87 -4.90
C SER A 35 -9.15 -0.93 -4.51
N LEU A 36 -8.59 -2.12 -4.46
CA LEU A 36 -7.19 -2.29 -4.07
C LEU A 36 -6.26 -1.76 -5.14
N ARG A 37 -6.61 -1.96 -6.39
CA ARG A 37 -5.79 -1.47 -7.48
C ARG A 37 -5.71 0.06 -7.45
N GLU A 38 -6.86 0.70 -7.23
CA GLU A 38 -6.90 2.14 -7.16
C GLU A 38 -5.98 2.70 -6.09
N ILE A 39 -6.09 2.17 -4.89
CA ILE A 39 -5.28 2.68 -3.80
C ILE A 39 -3.80 2.36 -4.02
N ALA A 40 -3.50 1.22 -4.63
CA ALA A 40 -2.13 0.86 -4.94
C ALA A 40 -1.51 1.84 -5.93
N GLU A 41 -2.23 2.15 -6.98
CA GLU A 41 -1.74 3.08 -7.98
C GLU A 41 -1.54 4.47 -7.41
N LEU A 42 -2.48 4.92 -6.58
CA LEU A 42 -2.35 6.22 -5.95
C LEU A 42 -1.14 6.27 -5.03
N ARG A 43 -0.92 5.20 -4.28
CA ARG A 43 0.23 5.16 -3.38
C ARG A 43 1.54 5.23 -4.14
N LEU A 44 1.63 4.57 -5.28
CA LEU A 44 2.83 4.62 -6.09
C LEU A 44 3.04 6.00 -6.72
N LYS A 45 1.94 6.62 -7.11
CA LYS A 45 2.03 7.92 -7.75
C LYS A 45 2.30 9.04 -6.76
N TYR A 46 1.64 8.99 -5.62
CA TYR A 46 1.77 10.01 -4.59
C TYR A 46 2.43 9.43 -3.35
N THR A 47 3.72 9.19 -3.45
CA THR A 47 4.45 8.51 -2.38
C THR A 47 4.47 9.29 -1.08
N ASP A 48 4.36 10.61 -1.16
CA ASP A 48 4.36 11.44 0.04
C ASP A 48 2.99 11.76 0.59
N ALA A 49 1.94 11.31 -0.07
CA ALA A 49 0.59 11.63 0.37
C ALA A 49 0.24 10.88 1.65
N SER A 50 -0.52 11.56 2.51
CA SER A 50 -1.01 10.92 3.73
C SER A 50 -2.20 10.02 3.40
N LEU A 51 -2.59 9.20 4.36
CA LEU A 51 -3.73 8.32 4.17
C LEU A 51 -5.00 9.13 3.89
N LYS A 52 -5.13 10.26 4.57
CA LYS A 52 -6.29 11.11 4.36
C LYS A 52 -6.31 11.65 2.93
N GLU A 53 -5.16 12.08 2.45
CA GLU A 53 -5.07 12.62 1.09
C GLU A 53 -5.40 11.54 0.06
N LEU A 54 -4.91 10.34 0.26
CA LEU A 54 -5.21 9.26 -0.65
C LEU A 54 -6.70 8.96 -0.67
N GLY A 55 -7.32 8.98 0.49
CA GLY A 55 -8.76 8.74 0.57
C GLY A 55 -9.56 9.78 -0.17
N GLU A 56 -9.11 11.03 -0.13
CA GLU A 56 -9.80 12.11 -0.80
C GLU A 56 -9.67 12.02 -2.32
N MET A 57 -8.62 11.38 -2.79
CA MET A 57 -8.40 11.19 -4.22
C MET A 57 -9.26 10.10 -4.83
N LEU A 58 -9.81 9.24 -3.99
CA LEU A 58 -10.64 8.14 -4.47
C LEU A 58 -12.04 8.62 -4.83
N ILE A 59 -12.70 7.89 -5.70
CA ILE A 59 -14.07 8.20 -6.12
C ILE A 59 -14.92 6.96 -5.90
N PRO A 60 -15.84 7.01 -4.93
CA PRO A 60 -16.09 8.13 -4.01
C PRO A 60 -15.01 8.23 -2.96
N PRO A 61 -14.80 9.42 -2.38
CA PRO A 61 -13.78 9.58 -1.36
C PRO A 61 -14.08 8.72 -0.14
N ILE A 62 -13.04 8.22 0.49
CA ILE A 62 -13.18 7.43 1.70
C ILE A 62 -12.33 8.03 2.79
N GLY A 63 -12.60 7.64 4.02
CA GLY A 63 -11.84 8.14 5.14
C GLY A 63 -10.50 7.46 5.30
N LYS A 64 -9.73 7.99 6.22
CA LYS A 64 -8.42 7.46 6.53
C LYS A 64 -8.47 5.99 6.92
N SER A 65 -9.49 5.61 7.68
CA SER A 65 -9.65 4.21 8.11
C SER A 65 -9.84 3.28 6.92
N GLY A 66 -10.63 3.72 5.94
CA GLY A 66 -10.85 2.91 4.75
C GLY A 66 -9.57 2.72 3.95
N VAL A 67 -8.78 3.79 3.82
CA VAL A 67 -7.50 3.70 3.12
C VAL A 67 -6.59 2.73 3.85
N ASN A 68 -6.48 2.88 5.15
CA ASN A 68 -5.62 2.01 5.94
C ASN A 68 -6.04 0.55 5.81
N HIS A 69 -7.34 0.30 5.82
CA HIS A 69 -7.86 -1.06 5.68
C HIS A 69 -7.44 -1.67 4.34
N ARG A 70 -7.53 -0.89 3.28
CA ARG A 70 -7.13 -1.38 1.96
C ARG A 70 -5.63 -1.61 1.86
N LEU A 71 -4.85 -0.71 2.45
CA LEU A 71 -3.40 -0.90 2.44
C LEU A 71 -2.99 -2.14 3.24
N ARG A 72 -3.71 -2.43 4.32
CA ARG A 72 -3.44 -3.64 5.08
C ARG A 72 -3.73 -4.90 4.26
N LYS A 73 -4.77 -4.86 3.46
CA LYS A 73 -5.05 -5.99 2.58
C LYS A 73 -3.93 -6.19 1.57
N LEU A 74 -3.40 -5.09 1.03
CA LEU A 74 -2.26 -5.18 0.13
C LEU A 74 -1.04 -5.76 0.84
N ASP A 75 -0.82 -5.35 2.08
CA ASP A 75 0.28 -5.91 2.86
C ASP A 75 0.14 -7.42 3.02
N ARG A 76 -1.06 -7.90 3.26
CA ARG A 76 -1.31 -9.32 3.42
C ARG A 76 -1.03 -10.08 2.14
N ILE A 77 -1.46 -9.53 1.02
CA ILE A 77 -1.21 -10.15 -0.26
C ILE A 77 0.29 -10.24 -0.52
N ALA A 78 1.01 -9.15 -0.26
CA ALA A 78 2.44 -9.13 -0.46
C ALA A 78 3.15 -10.13 0.47
N ASP A 79 2.67 -10.23 1.69
CA ASP A 79 3.24 -11.15 2.66
C ASP A 79 3.06 -12.61 2.18
N ASP A 80 1.89 -12.92 1.65
CA ASP A 80 1.65 -14.24 1.09
C ASP A 80 2.58 -14.52 -0.07
N LEU A 81 2.79 -13.53 -0.94
CA LEU A 81 3.66 -13.70 -2.08
C LEU A 81 5.11 -13.93 -1.64
N ARG A 82 5.53 -13.22 -0.60
CA ARG A 82 6.87 -13.42 -0.07
C ARG A 82 7.05 -14.82 0.48
N ARG A 83 6.04 -15.34 1.16
CA ARG A 83 6.12 -16.68 1.69
C ARG A 83 6.22 -17.71 0.59
N LYS A 84 5.40 -17.53 -0.46
CA LYS A 84 5.42 -18.47 -1.56
C LYS A 84 6.67 -18.36 -2.39
N GLY A 85 7.09 -17.14 -2.67
CA GLY A 85 8.25 -16.92 -3.50
C GLY A 85 9.54 -17.02 -2.78
N GLU A 86 9.49 -17.09 -1.47
CA GLU A 86 10.63 -17.12 -0.71
C GLU A 86 11.44 -18.30 -0.88
N ILE A 87 11.06 -19.29 -1.01
CA ILE A 87 11.78 -20.47 -1.34
C ILE A 87 13.20 -20.53 -1.02
#